data_8867bfb1539ce53860911a0258a0fd03
#
_entry.id   8867bfb1539ce53860911a0258a0fd03
#
_cell.length_a   1.000
_cell.length_b   1.000
_cell.length_c   1.000
_cell.angle_alpha   90.00
_cell.angle_beta   90.00
_cell.angle_gamma   90.00
#
_symmetry.space_group_name_H-M   'P 1'
#
loop_
_entity.id
_entity.type
_entity.pdbx_description
1 polymer ?
#
loop_
_entity_poly.entity_id
_entity_poly.type
_entity_poly.pdbx_seq_one_letter_code
_entity_poly.pdbx_strand_id
1 'polypeptide(L)'
;MTRVSHRALQWSVPAYALTLALLVVAPLLAPGYLLLRDAVSTPRSYLSDTALGLGESAPRASPQDFAVALASHVLDGGVVVKVLLVAGLWLAGWGAARLVARVLPDAGRPGQFVATTLAIWNPYVAERLLQGHWSLLVGYGCLPWVASSMVDLRLGLSRRGFFALACWVPLAGLTPTGLMLAATVALVCAATPGPGHPRWLCGTAALAVAVVAALPWLTASALSRSAGGHAWAQAPAVAVFAARAEPGLGTLGSLASLGGMWNAEAVPTSRTTVFALLAAVALLGVVTAGLPVVVRRAAAIPLLVLAVVAVVVPAVSATGPGLAVLRGLVETAPGLAVLRDGQKWVALAMPGYALAGDAAVVTLRRWLRPTVTAAVCCVALIAGLPDLAWGAAGKLQSVRYPTAWPTVSRMINDHPGPVAVLPAGTMRRFSWSGPAPVLDPLPRWLRADVLVTGDLTVSGVTVPGEGAHARAVQGLLLAGVDPRTLRDAGVDWVVVESGTAGDMGAAARTLDLLPPVYRDADLALYRIGGHDVGPPANRRLAVLVAHLMWLGLLVGGAVGVAVSGRCHRGPVSSSR
;
A
#
# COMPACT_ATOMS: atom_id res chain seq x y z
N MET A 1 5.43 -37.25 23.79
CA MET A 1 5.67 -36.29 22.67
C MET A 1 6.79 -35.36 23.09
N THR A 2 7.91 -35.39 22.42
CA THR A 2 9.16 -34.73 22.78
C THR A 2 9.05 -33.18 22.62
N ARG A 3 9.84 -32.40 23.35
CA ARG A 3 9.92 -30.91 23.26
C ARG A 3 10.15 -30.41 21.85
N VAL A 4 10.74 -31.21 20.96
CA VAL A 4 10.98 -30.92 19.55
C VAL A 4 9.66 -30.86 18.78
N SER A 5 8.69 -31.76 19.05
CA SER A 5 7.39 -31.77 18.38
C SER A 5 6.52 -30.53 18.75
N HIS A 6 6.61 -30.05 19.99
CA HIS A 6 5.90 -28.84 20.42
C HIS A 6 6.43 -27.57 19.75
N ARG A 7 7.75 -27.44 19.57
CA ARG A 7 8.36 -26.30 18.87
C ARG A 7 8.03 -26.31 17.36
N ALA A 8 8.15 -27.46 16.70
CA ALA A 8 7.80 -27.59 15.29
C ALA A 8 6.32 -27.20 15.04
N LEU A 9 5.45 -27.62 15.95
CA LEU A 9 4.03 -27.27 15.87
C LEU A 9 3.75 -25.75 16.05
N GLN A 10 4.52 -25.03 16.87
CA GLN A 10 4.33 -23.58 17.08
C GLN A 10 4.66 -22.74 15.82
N TRP A 11 5.58 -23.23 14.99
CA TRP A 11 6.00 -22.54 13.75
C TRP A 11 5.19 -22.94 12.52
N SER A 12 4.27 -23.92 12.61
CA SER A 12 3.51 -24.40 11.44
C SER A 12 2.69 -23.32 10.76
N VAL A 13 1.99 -22.46 11.51
CA VAL A 13 1.14 -21.39 10.95
C VAL A 13 1.98 -20.23 10.40
N PRO A 14 2.97 -19.68 11.12
CA PRO A 14 3.88 -18.69 10.55
C PRO A 14 4.61 -19.18 9.28
N ALA A 15 5.05 -20.45 9.26
CA ALA A 15 5.70 -21.05 8.08
C ALA A 15 4.72 -21.16 6.90
N TYR A 16 3.49 -21.60 7.15
CA TYR A 16 2.43 -21.65 6.12
C TYR A 16 2.13 -20.25 5.55
N ALA A 17 2.00 -19.24 6.42
CA ALA A 17 1.81 -17.85 5.99
C ALA A 17 2.97 -17.38 5.10
N LEU A 18 4.22 -17.70 5.46
CA LEU A 18 5.39 -17.36 4.65
C LEU A 18 5.38 -18.11 3.31
N THR A 19 5.03 -19.40 3.30
CA THR A 19 4.91 -20.18 2.07
C THR A 19 3.89 -19.56 1.11
N LEU A 20 2.70 -19.18 1.61
CA LEU A 20 1.70 -18.51 0.77
C LEU A 20 2.21 -17.15 0.27
N ALA A 21 2.83 -16.34 1.12
CA ALA A 21 3.39 -15.05 0.72
C ALA A 21 4.45 -15.20 -0.37
N LEU A 22 5.37 -16.17 -0.21
CA LEU A 22 6.41 -16.46 -1.21
C LEU A 22 5.81 -17.00 -2.52
N LEU A 23 4.79 -17.87 -2.45
CA LEU A 23 4.10 -18.39 -3.64
C LEU A 23 3.42 -17.27 -4.44
N VAL A 24 2.82 -16.29 -3.74
CA VAL A 24 2.18 -15.12 -4.37
C VAL A 24 3.21 -14.29 -5.15
N VAL A 25 4.39 -14.05 -4.58
CA VAL A 25 5.39 -13.14 -5.19
C VAL A 25 6.57 -13.86 -5.85
N ALA A 26 6.51 -15.17 -6.05
CA ALA A 26 7.64 -16.01 -6.46
C ALA A 26 8.48 -15.45 -7.63
N PRO A 27 7.92 -15.00 -8.78
CA PRO A 27 8.73 -14.47 -9.88
C PRO A 27 9.48 -13.17 -9.52
N LEU A 28 8.97 -12.40 -8.54
CA LEU A 28 9.60 -11.18 -8.09
C LEU A 28 10.88 -11.44 -7.28
N LEU A 29 11.06 -12.66 -6.75
CA LEU A 29 12.26 -13.04 -5.99
C LEU A 29 13.51 -13.15 -6.85
N ALA A 30 13.38 -13.23 -8.17
CA ALA A 30 14.49 -13.17 -9.10
C ALA A 30 15.24 -11.82 -8.98
N PRO A 31 16.56 -11.77 -9.32
CA PRO A 31 17.32 -10.52 -9.34
C PRO A 31 16.69 -9.47 -10.27
N GLY A 32 16.68 -8.21 -9.81
CA GLY A 32 16.08 -7.07 -10.53
C GLY A 32 15.09 -6.30 -9.66
N TYR A 33 14.23 -5.53 -10.28
CA TYR A 33 13.41 -4.49 -9.66
C TYR A 33 11.92 -4.71 -9.90
N LEU A 34 11.08 -4.24 -8.99
CA LEU A 34 9.64 -4.21 -9.16
C LEU A 34 9.26 -2.93 -9.90
N LEU A 35 8.75 -3.09 -11.13
CA LEU A 35 8.16 -2.02 -11.92
C LEU A 35 6.80 -2.50 -12.46
N LEU A 36 5.73 -1.96 -11.88
CA LEU A 36 4.36 -2.30 -12.29
C LEU A 36 3.42 -1.20 -11.81
N ARG A 37 2.86 -0.42 -12.70
CA ARG A 37 1.95 0.71 -12.40
C ARG A 37 2.53 1.64 -11.32
N ASP A 38 1.92 1.71 -10.14
CA ASP A 38 2.35 2.58 -9.05
C ASP A 38 3.60 2.06 -8.32
N ALA A 39 3.95 0.78 -8.50
CA ALA A 39 5.15 0.21 -7.94
C ALA A 39 6.37 0.56 -8.78
N VAL A 40 7.29 1.27 -8.17
CA VAL A 40 8.63 1.54 -8.72
C VAL A 40 9.64 1.30 -7.64
N SER A 41 10.61 0.42 -7.90
CA SER A 41 11.81 0.26 -7.09
C SER A 41 13.07 0.52 -7.92
N THR A 42 14.06 1.15 -7.32
CA THR A 42 15.32 1.54 -7.95
C THR A 42 16.49 0.97 -7.15
N PRO A 43 17.69 0.84 -7.72
CA PRO A 43 18.86 0.37 -6.97
C PRO A 43 19.13 1.21 -5.73
N ARG A 44 18.98 2.51 -5.88
CA ARG A 44 19.16 3.51 -4.85
C ARG A 44 18.03 4.53 -4.92
N SER A 45 17.37 4.81 -3.80
CA SER A 45 16.46 5.94 -3.66
C SER A 45 17.13 7.04 -2.84
N TYR A 46 16.90 8.30 -3.21
CA TYR A 46 17.50 9.45 -2.54
C TYR A 46 16.48 10.25 -1.74
N LEU A 47 16.96 10.93 -0.70
CA LEU A 47 16.16 11.90 0.08
C LEU A 47 16.10 13.22 -0.68
N SER A 48 15.32 13.25 -1.75
CA SER A 48 14.96 14.48 -2.48
C SER A 48 13.84 15.23 -1.75
N ASP A 49 13.56 16.47 -2.17
CA ASP A 49 12.40 17.21 -1.68
C ASP A 49 11.09 16.47 -2.00
N THR A 50 11.03 15.80 -3.15
CA THR A 50 9.90 14.93 -3.51
C THR A 50 9.76 13.74 -2.55
N ALA A 51 10.85 13.07 -2.15
CA ALA A 51 10.82 11.96 -1.18
C ALA A 51 10.38 12.41 0.21
N LEU A 52 10.66 13.66 0.58
CA LEU A 52 10.17 14.29 1.80
C LEU A 52 8.72 14.79 1.69
N GLY A 53 8.12 14.77 0.49
CA GLY A 53 6.77 15.24 0.23
C GLY A 53 6.66 16.76 0.05
N LEU A 54 7.77 17.46 -0.20
CA LEU A 54 7.83 18.91 -0.44
C LEU A 54 7.73 19.29 -1.93
N GLY A 55 7.61 18.32 -2.82
CA GLY A 55 7.37 18.54 -4.25
C GLY A 55 6.01 19.17 -4.53
N GLU A 56 5.68 19.34 -5.82
CA GLU A 56 4.40 19.91 -6.24
C GLU A 56 3.22 18.95 -6.10
N SER A 57 3.48 17.64 -6.07
CA SER A 57 2.45 16.61 -5.93
C SER A 57 2.07 16.38 -4.46
N ALA A 58 0.83 15.99 -4.20
CA ALA A 58 0.41 15.57 -2.87
C ALA A 58 1.32 14.44 -2.33
N PRO A 59 1.69 14.44 -1.03
CA PRO A 59 2.65 13.50 -0.44
C PRO A 59 2.04 12.09 -0.22
N ARG A 60 1.58 11.46 -1.31
CA ARG A 60 0.91 10.14 -1.28
C ARG A 60 1.84 9.00 -0.90
N ALA A 61 3.14 9.15 -1.16
CA ALA A 61 4.18 8.18 -0.84
C ALA A 61 5.01 8.57 0.41
N SER A 62 4.52 9.48 1.25
CA SER A 62 5.17 9.85 2.51
C SER A 62 4.53 9.06 3.67
N PRO A 63 5.34 8.47 4.57
CA PRO A 63 6.81 8.42 4.65
C PRO A 63 7.47 7.24 3.90
N GLN A 64 6.76 6.55 3.00
CA GLN A 64 7.28 5.39 2.25
C GLN A 64 8.62 5.68 1.57
N ASP A 65 8.67 6.78 0.77
CA ASP A 65 9.86 7.10 -0.02
C ASP A 65 11.03 7.52 0.89
N PHE A 66 10.77 8.18 2.03
CA PHE A 66 11.76 8.42 3.08
C PHE A 66 12.33 7.10 3.64
N ALA A 67 11.46 6.15 3.99
CA ALA A 67 11.87 4.87 4.56
C ALA A 67 12.73 4.05 3.58
N VAL A 68 12.33 4.00 2.30
CA VAL A 68 13.09 3.31 1.24
C VAL A 68 14.40 4.03 0.97
N ALA A 69 14.41 5.37 0.90
CA ALA A 69 15.63 6.16 0.73
C ALA A 69 16.62 5.89 1.86
N LEU A 70 16.17 5.87 3.12
CA LEU A 70 17.02 5.55 4.27
C LEU A 70 17.56 4.12 4.20
N ALA A 71 16.72 3.12 3.97
CA ALA A 71 17.13 1.73 3.91
C ALA A 71 18.05 1.43 2.71
N SER A 72 17.85 2.12 1.59
CA SER A 72 18.66 1.93 0.39
C SER A 72 20.08 2.53 0.49
N HIS A 73 20.44 3.16 1.63
CA HIS A 73 21.83 3.47 1.95
C HIS A 73 22.68 2.23 2.21
N VAL A 74 22.08 1.17 2.72
CA VAL A 74 22.77 -0.04 3.18
C VAL A 74 22.46 -1.23 2.27
N LEU A 75 21.22 -1.32 1.77
CA LEU A 75 20.75 -2.43 0.93
C LEU A 75 20.31 -1.90 -0.43
N ASP A 76 20.29 -2.77 -1.45
CA ASP A 76 19.65 -2.43 -2.74
C ASP A 76 18.17 -2.11 -2.54
N GLY A 77 17.69 -1.01 -3.11
CA GLY A 77 16.32 -0.53 -2.91
C GLY A 77 15.26 -1.49 -3.46
N GLY A 78 15.58 -2.27 -4.52
CA GLY A 78 14.71 -3.34 -5.01
C GLY A 78 14.57 -4.46 -3.99
N VAL A 79 15.67 -4.83 -3.30
CA VAL A 79 15.62 -5.82 -2.21
C VAL A 79 14.79 -5.31 -1.05
N VAL A 80 14.94 -4.04 -0.66
CA VAL A 80 14.13 -3.41 0.41
C VAL A 80 12.65 -3.52 0.11
N VAL A 81 12.21 -3.14 -1.09
CA VAL A 81 10.80 -3.18 -1.48
C VAL A 81 10.26 -4.62 -1.50
N LYS A 82 11.03 -5.58 -2.04
CA LYS A 82 10.64 -7.00 -2.07
C LYS A 82 10.49 -7.58 -0.66
N VAL A 83 11.45 -7.29 0.22
CA VAL A 83 11.40 -7.76 1.63
C VAL A 83 10.19 -7.17 2.35
N LEU A 84 9.90 -5.88 2.17
CA LEU A 84 8.73 -5.23 2.78
C LEU A 84 7.42 -5.83 2.25
N LEU A 85 7.32 -6.12 0.96
CA LEU A 85 6.14 -6.75 0.36
C LEU A 85 5.91 -8.17 0.90
N VAL A 86 6.96 -9.01 0.92
CA VAL A 86 6.88 -10.36 1.49
C VAL A 86 6.50 -10.31 2.96
N ALA A 87 7.13 -9.41 3.73
CA ALA A 87 6.83 -9.20 5.14
C ALA A 87 5.37 -8.76 5.34
N GLY A 88 4.84 -7.84 4.51
CA GLY A 88 3.45 -7.38 4.57
C GLY A 88 2.45 -8.52 4.40
N LEU A 89 2.64 -9.37 3.39
CA LEU A 89 1.79 -10.53 3.15
C LEU A 89 1.92 -11.57 4.26
N TRP A 90 3.14 -11.85 4.71
CA TRP A 90 3.39 -12.76 5.83
C TRP A 90 2.72 -12.27 7.11
N LEU A 91 2.85 -10.98 7.43
CA LEU A 91 2.21 -10.35 8.58
C LEU A 91 0.69 -10.43 8.50
N ALA A 92 0.08 -10.27 7.31
CA ALA A 92 -1.36 -10.43 7.13
C ALA A 92 -1.84 -11.81 7.58
N GLY A 93 -1.22 -12.88 7.08
CA GLY A 93 -1.62 -14.25 7.41
C GLY A 93 -1.29 -14.65 8.85
N TRP A 94 -0.07 -14.39 9.30
CA TRP A 94 0.35 -14.71 10.67
C TRP A 94 -0.42 -13.87 11.70
N GLY A 95 -0.65 -12.59 11.40
CA GLY A 95 -1.43 -11.70 12.25
C GLY A 95 -2.89 -12.12 12.35
N ALA A 96 -3.52 -12.53 11.25
CA ALA A 96 -4.87 -13.09 11.25
C ALA A 96 -4.98 -14.32 12.15
N ALA A 97 -4.03 -15.26 12.02
CA ALA A 97 -3.97 -16.44 12.89
C ALA A 97 -3.81 -16.07 14.37
N ARG A 98 -3.03 -15.05 14.69
CA ARG A 98 -2.88 -14.57 16.08
C ARG A 98 -4.14 -13.91 16.61
N LEU A 99 -4.82 -13.11 15.78
CA LEU A 99 -6.06 -12.46 16.15
C LEU A 99 -7.15 -13.49 16.47
N VAL A 100 -7.34 -14.48 15.59
CA VAL A 100 -8.36 -15.51 15.81
C VAL A 100 -8.05 -16.38 17.01
N ALA A 101 -6.79 -16.73 17.26
CA ALA A 101 -6.38 -17.46 18.45
C ALA A 101 -6.67 -16.71 19.77
N ARG A 102 -6.79 -15.37 19.72
CA ARG A 102 -7.15 -14.54 20.88
C ARG A 102 -8.64 -14.44 21.10
N VAL A 103 -9.39 -14.28 20.01
CA VAL A 103 -10.83 -14.02 20.07
C VAL A 103 -11.64 -15.32 20.09
N LEU A 104 -11.19 -16.36 19.39
CA LEU A 104 -11.90 -17.62 19.21
C LEU A 104 -10.94 -18.83 19.29
N PRO A 105 -10.37 -19.14 20.48
CA PRO A 105 -9.40 -20.22 20.62
C PRO A 105 -9.97 -21.62 20.34
N ASP A 106 -11.30 -21.78 20.30
CA ASP A 106 -11.99 -23.07 20.16
C ASP A 106 -11.76 -23.73 18.80
N ALA A 107 -11.46 -22.96 17.76
CA ALA A 107 -11.17 -23.47 16.41
C ALA A 107 -9.75 -24.07 16.33
N GLY A 108 -8.88 -23.70 17.25
CA GLY A 108 -7.50 -24.18 17.30
C GLY A 108 -6.69 -23.85 16.04
N ARG A 109 -5.70 -24.69 15.74
CA ARG A 109 -4.86 -24.51 14.55
C ARG A 109 -5.60 -24.65 13.23
N PRO A 110 -6.56 -25.61 13.05
CA PRO A 110 -7.30 -25.69 11.82
C PRO A 110 -7.95 -24.36 11.43
N GLY A 111 -8.58 -23.66 12.35
CA GLY A 111 -9.15 -22.33 12.11
C GLY A 111 -8.08 -21.28 11.75
N GLN A 112 -6.92 -21.30 12.42
CA GLN A 112 -5.81 -20.40 12.12
C GLN A 112 -5.31 -20.56 10.66
N PHE A 113 -5.29 -21.78 10.11
CA PHE A 113 -4.93 -22.00 8.70
C PHE A 113 -5.97 -21.36 7.75
N VAL A 114 -7.26 -21.49 8.05
CA VAL A 114 -8.32 -20.85 7.27
C VAL A 114 -8.18 -19.32 7.32
N ALA A 115 -8.01 -18.74 8.51
CA ALA A 115 -7.83 -17.30 8.68
C ALA A 115 -6.57 -16.79 7.95
N THR A 116 -5.46 -17.53 8.00
CA THR A 116 -4.21 -17.23 7.27
C THR A 116 -4.43 -17.21 5.78
N THR A 117 -5.08 -18.26 5.24
CA THR A 117 -5.37 -18.37 3.81
C THR A 117 -6.25 -17.22 3.35
N LEU A 118 -7.34 -16.94 4.07
CA LEU A 118 -8.28 -15.86 3.75
C LEU A 118 -7.57 -14.50 3.76
N ALA A 119 -6.66 -14.26 4.70
CA ALA A 119 -5.96 -12.98 4.80
C ALA A 119 -4.93 -12.75 3.69
N ILE A 120 -4.29 -13.80 3.15
CA ILE A 120 -3.29 -13.67 2.08
C ILE A 120 -3.92 -13.90 0.71
N TRP A 121 -4.80 -14.90 0.59
CA TRP A 121 -5.31 -15.40 -0.69
C TRP A 121 -6.72 -14.88 -0.95
N ASN A 122 -6.80 -13.65 -1.43
CA ASN A 122 -8.07 -12.98 -1.71
C ASN A 122 -7.92 -11.92 -2.81
N PRO A 123 -9.04 -11.50 -3.43
CA PRO A 123 -9.03 -10.52 -4.52
C PRO A 123 -8.42 -9.17 -4.15
N TYR A 124 -8.59 -8.68 -2.91
CA TYR A 124 -7.98 -7.43 -2.48
C TYR A 124 -6.47 -7.45 -2.63
N VAL A 125 -5.82 -8.52 -2.16
CA VAL A 125 -4.37 -8.69 -2.29
C VAL A 125 -3.97 -8.74 -3.76
N ALA A 126 -4.66 -9.52 -4.59
CA ALA A 126 -4.37 -9.65 -6.00
C ALA A 126 -4.46 -8.32 -6.77
N GLU A 127 -5.55 -7.59 -6.57
CA GLU A 127 -5.80 -6.32 -7.24
C GLU A 127 -4.84 -5.23 -6.78
N ARG A 128 -4.53 -5.16 -5.47
CA ARG A 128 -3.55 -4.19 -4.95
C ARG A 128 -2.12 -4.53 -5.38
N LEU A 129 -1.75 -5.79 -5.51
CA LEU A 129 -0.48 -6.21 -6.12
C LEU A 129 -0.39 -5.77 -7.58
N LEU A 130 -1.43 -6.05 -8.38
CA LEU A 130 -1.48 -5.68 -9.79
C LEU A 130 -1.50 -4.17 -10.01
N GLN A 131 -2.06 -3.39 -9.09
CA GLN A 131 -1.97 -1.92 -9.12
C GLN A 131 -0.61 -1.38 -8.68
N GLY A 132 0.23 -2.21 -8.05
CA GLY A 132 1.52 -1.79 -7.55
C GLY A 132 1.49 -1.17 -6.15
N HIS A 133 0.42 -1.37 -5.38
CA HIS A 133 0.24 -0.82 -4.04
C HIS A 133 0.95 -1.65 -2.95
N TRP A 134 2.24 -1.95 -3.15
CA TRP A 134 3.01 -2.81 -2.24
C TRP A 134 3.05 -2.30 -0.79
N SER A 135 3.19 -1.00 -0.59
CA SER A 135 3.25 -0.38 0.74
C SER A 135 1.89 -0.35 1.44
N LEU A 136 0.79 -0.21 0.68
CA LEU A 136 -0.55 -0.39 1.22
C LEU A 136 -0.78 -1.82 1.70
N LEU A 137 -0.20 -2.82 1.02
CA LEU A 137 -0.24 -4.23 1.45
C LEU A 137 0.58 -4.47 2.73
N VAL A 138 1.66 -3.71 2.99
CA VAL A 138 2.31 -3.70 4.30
C VAL A 138 1.34 -3.18 5.37
N GLY A 139 0.64 -2.08 5.09
CA GLY A 139 -0.39 -1.53 5.98
C GLY A 139 -1.53 -2.52 6.26
N TYR A 140 -2.03 -3.16 5.21
CA TYR A 140 -3.02 -4.25 5.30
C TYR A 140 -2.53 -5.38 6.21
N GLY A 141 -1.26 -5.79 6.06
CA GLY A 141 -0.63 -6.81 6.89
C GLY A 141 -0.55 -6.46 8.37
N CYS A 142 -0.54 -5.17 8.72
CA CYS A 142 -0.52 -4.70 10.09
C CYS A 142 -1.90 -4.73 10.77
N LEU A 143 -3.02 -4.75 10.01
CA LEU A 143 -4.37 -4.61 10.58
C LEU A 143 -4.70 -5.66 11.66
N PRO A 144 -4.45 -6.97 11.46
CA PRO A 144 -4.75 -7.96 12.49
C PRO A 144 -3.84 -7.83 13.73
N TRP A 145 -2.64 -7.27 13.59
CA TRP A 145 -1.75 -6.99 14.72
C TRP A 145 -2.23 -5.79 15.54
N VAL A 146 -2.71 -4.74 14.87
CA VAL A 146 -3.35 -3.59 15.52
C VAL A 146 -4.59 -4.03 16.27
N ALA A 147 -5.47 -4.83 15.63
CA ALA A 147 -6.65 -5.40 16.26
C ALA A 147 -6.28 -6.25 17.50
N SER A 148 -5.31 -7.17 17.36
CA SER A 148 -4.85 -8.01 18.46
C SER A 148 -4.30 -7.19 19.63
N SER A 149 -3.52 -6.14 19.33
CA SER A 149 -2.94 -5.26 20.36
C SER A 149 -4.01 -4.54 21.15
N MET A 150 -5.04 -4.03 20.46
CA MET A 150 -6.17 -3.36 21.11
C MET A 150 -7.04 -4.31 21.91
N VAL A 151 -7.31 -5.52 21.39
CA VAL A 151 -8.03 -6.59 22.11
C VAL A 151 -7.27 -6.98 23.36
N ASP A 152 -5.93 -7.16 23.31
CA ASP A 152 -5.10 -7.46 24.46
C ASP A 152 -5.21 -6.37 25.54
N LEU A 153 -5.22 -5.08 25.18
CA LEU A 153 -5.42 -3.97 26.11
C LEU A 153 -6.81 -3.98 26.73
N ARG A 154 -7.85 -4.21 25.93
CA ARG A 154 -9.25 -4.22 26.37
C ARG A 154 -9.59 -5.42 27.25
N LEU A 155 -8.95 -6.55 27.02
CA LEU A 155 -9.13 -7.77 27.85
C LEU A 155 -8.17 -7.81 29.03
N GLY A 156 -7.23 -6.87 29.17
CA GLY A 156 -6.24 -6.84 30.25
C GLY A 156 -5.15 -7.92 30.13
N LEU A 157 -4.97 -8.50 28.93
CA LEU A 157 -4.05 -9.62 28.71
C LEU A 157 -2.59 -9.18 28.67
N SER A 158 -2.29 -7.93 28.29
CA SER A 158 -0.92 -7.46 28.20
C SER A 158 -0.81 -5.93 28.10
N ARG A 159 0.04 -5.32 28.95
CA ARG A 159 0.44 -3.91 28.82
C ARG A 159 1.33 -3.64 27.59
N ARG A 160 1.90 -4.68 26.98
CA ARG A 160 2.66 -4.60 25.72
C ARG A 160 1.83 -4.07 24.57
N GLY A 161 0.50 -4.11 24.66
CA GLY A 161 -0.41 -3.60 23.64
C GLY A 161 -0.12 -2.15 23.24
N PHE A 162 0.30 -1.28 24.17
CA PHE A 162 0.65 0.11 23.83
C PHE A 162 1.92 0.21 22.98
N PHE A 163 2.98 -0.54 23.32
CA PHE A 163 4.18 -0.61 22.48
C PHE A 163 3.90 -1.26 21.13
N ALA A 164 3.03 -2.26 21.10
CA ALA A 164 2.63 -2.90 19.86
C ALA A 164 1.84 -1.95 18.97
N LEU A 165 0.93 -1.12 19.49
CA LEU A 165 0.27 -0.06 18.73
C LEU A 165 1.29 0.96 18.20
N ALA A 166 2.26 1.38 19.03
CA ALA A 166 3.34 2.29 18.64
C ALA A 166 4.29 1.69 17.58
N CYS A 167 4.26 0.38 17.36
CA CYS A 167 4.99 -0.30 16.29
C CYS A 167 4.12 -0.49 15.03
N TRP A 168 2.92 -1.11 15.18
CA TRP A 168 2.14 -1.54 14.02
C TRP A 168 1.40 -0.40 13.31
N VAL A 169 0.96 0.64 14.03
CA VAL A 169 0.27 1.79 13.42
C VAL A 169 1.22 2.63 12.55
N PRO A 170 2.44 3.01 13.00
CA PRO A 170 3.39 3.70 12.12
C PRO A 170 3.88 2.84 10.96
N LEU A 171 4.06 1.52 11.15
CA LEU A 171 4.42 0.62 10.06
C LEU A 171 3.31 0.55 9.00
N ALA A 172 2.04 0.48 9.42
CA ALA A 172 0.91 0.62 8.50
C ALA A 172 0.89 2.00 7.81
N GLY A 173 1.40 3.01 8.49
CA GLY A 173 1.49 4.39 8.06
C GLY A 173 2.59 4.69 7.04
N LEU A 174 3.20 3.70 6.38
CA LEU A 174 4.04 3.92 5.20
C LEU A 174 3.29 4.70 4.10
N THR A 175 1.96 4.62 4.08
CA THR A 175 1.10 5.46 3.26
C THR A 175 0.00 6.09 4.10
N PRO A 176 -0.51 7.29 3.73
CA PRO A 176 -1.64 7.91 4.43
C PRO A 176 -2.86 6.98 4.55
N THR A 177 -3.20 6.25 3.48
CA THR A 177 -4.32 5.30 3.49
C THR A 177 -4.07 4.14 4.46
N GLY A 178 -2.87 3.55 4.47
CA GLY A 178 -2.52 2.47 5.40
C GLY A 178 -2.63 2.91 6.86
N LEU A 179 -2.20 4.14 7.17
CA LEU A 179 -2.38 4.73 8.50
C LEU A 179 -3.85 4.88 8.88
N MET A 180 -4.68 5.41 7.98
CA MET A 180 -6.11 5.57 8.21
C MET A 180 -6.81 4.23 8.46
N LEU A 181 -6.46 3.19 7.70
CA LEU A 181 -6.97 1.83 7.92
C LEU A 181 -6.59 1.31 9.32
N ALA A 182 -5.33 1.44 9.71
CA ALA A 182 -4.83 0.98 11.01
C ALA A 182 -5.46 1.77 12.17
N ALA A 183 -5.56 3.10 12.06
CA ALA A 183 -6.21 3.95 13.04
C ALA A 183 -7.69 3.59 13.20
N THR A 184 -8.42 3.36 12.10
CA THR A 184 -9.82 2.92 12.12
C THR A 184 -9.97 1.59 12.86
N VAL A 185 -9.14 0.58 12.56
CA VAL A 185 -9.16 -0.69 13.27
C VAL A 185 -8.87 -0.51 14.76
N ALA A 186 -7.86 0.31 15.12
CA ALA A 186 -7.53 0.57 16.51
C ALA A 186 -8.70 1.21 17.27
N LEU A 187 -9.30 2.28 16.71
CA LEU A 187 -10.40 3.01 17.33
C LEU A 187 -11.66 2.13 17.46
N VAL A 188 -12.01 1.35 16.44
CA VAL A 188 -13.13 0.42 16.48
C VAL A 188 -12.91 -0.68 17.52
N CYS A 189 -11.71 -1.25 17.58
CA CYS A 189 -11.37 -2.26 18.59
C CYS A 189 -11.30 -1.69 20.02
N ALA A 190 -11.15 -0.38 20.21
CA ALA A 190 -11.27 0.24 21.53
C ALA A 190 -12.70 0.06 22.12
N ALA A 191 -13.72 -0.14 21.27
CA ALA A 191 -15.09 -0.46 21.70
C ALA A 191 -15.25 -1.91 22.22
N THR A 192 -14.27 -2.80 22.00
CA THR A 192 -14.31 -4.20 22.47
C THR A 192 -14.63 -4.23 23.97
N PRO A 193 -15.66 -4.98 24.42
CA PRO A 193 -15.95 -5.13 25.84
C PRO A 193 -14.88 -5.97 26.53
N GLY A 194 -14.50 -5.56 27.75
CA GLY A 194 -13.48 -6.29 28.51
C GLY A 194 -13.10 -5.56 29.81
N PRO A 195 -12.50 -6.28 30.76
CA PRO A 195 -12.12 -5.79 32.09
C PRO A 195 -10.78 -5.04 32.11
N GLY A 196 -10.08 -4.92 30.97
CA GLY A 196 -8.77 -4.29 30.88
C GLY A 196 -8.80 -2.77 30.96
N HIS A 197 -7.89 -2.11 30.22
CA HIS A 197 -7.81 -0.64 30.22
C HIS A 197 -9.12 0.00 29.72
N PRO A 198 -9.54 1.15 30.27
CA PRO A 198 -10.79 1.82 29.88
C PRO A 198 -10.78 2.23 28.39
N ARG A 199 -11.97 2.28 27.76
CA ARG A 199 -12.13 2.56 26.31
C ARG A 199 -11.51 3.90 25.92
N TRP A 200 -11.72 4.94 26.75
CA TRP A 200 -11.18 6.26 26.48
C TRP A 200 -9.65 6.27 26.46
N LEU A 201 -8.98 5.56 27.37
CA LEU A 201 -7.52 5.46 27.40
C LEU A 201 -6.97 4.74 26.16
N CYS A 202 -7.62 3.62 25.78
CA CYS A 202 -7.25 2.91 24.57
C CYS A 202 -7.47 3.74 23.31
N GLY A 203 -8.60 4.46 23.23
CA GLY A 203 -8.92 5.33 22.11
C GLY A 203 -7.98 6.54 22.01
N THR A 204 -7.68 7.22 23.13
CA THR A 204 -6.74 8.35 23.14
C THR A 204 -5.31 7.90 22.80
N ALA A 205 -4.86 6.74 23.29
CA ALA A 205 -3.56 6.19 22.92
C ALA A 205 -3.49 5.86 21.42
N ALA A 206 -4.53 5.23 20.87
CA ALA A 206 -4.61 4.94 19.44
C ALA A 206 -4.58 6.22 18.60
N LEU A 207 -5.34 7.24 19.00
CA LEU A 207 -5.39 8.53 18.32
C LEU A 207 -4.03 9.26 18.39
N ALA A 208 -3.40 9.30 19.58
CA ALA A 208 -2.09 9.93 19.77
C ALA A 208 -1.02 9.27 18.88
N VAL A 209 -0.97 7.94 18.86
CA VAL A 209 -0.06 7.18 17.99
C VAL A 209 -0.36 7.47 16.52
N ALA A 210 -1.63 7.51 16.11
CA ALA A 210 -2.02 7.81 14.73
C ALA A 210 -1.65 9.24 14.32
N VAL A 211 -1.85 10.24 15.19
CA VAL A 211 -1.48 11.63 14.92
C VAL A 211 0.03 11.78 14.75
N VAL A 212 0.84 11.20 15.66
CA VAL A 212 2.30 11.24 15.52
C VAL A 212 2.75 10.51 14.26
N ALA A 213 2.14 9.37 13.94
CA ALA A 213 2.44 8.64 12.72
C ALA A 213 2.01 9.38 11.44
N ALA A 214 1.04 10.31 11.53
CA ALA A 214 0.59 11.12 10.41
C ALA A 214 1.46 12.36 10.15
N LEU A 215 2.29 12.78 11.11
CA LEU A 215 3.09 14.00 11.00
C LEU A 215 3.87 14.14 9.69
N PRO A 216 4.52 13.10 9.13
CA PRO A 216 5.24 13.23 7.87
C PRO A 216 4.40 13.83 6.75
N TRP A 217 3.27 13.21 6.45
CA TRP A 217 2.42 13.65 5.33
C TRP A 217 1.54 14.85 5.69
N LEU A 218 1.13 15.05 6.96
CA LEU A 218 0.41 16.25 7.41
C LEU A 218 1.29 17.48 7.28
N THR A 219 2.53 17.42 7.79
CA THR A 219 3.49 18.53 7.72
C THR A 219 3.86 18.82 6.26
N ALA A 220 4.12 17.77 5.47
CA ALA A 220 4.39 17.91 4.05
C ALA A 220 3.22 18.57 3.31
N SER A 221 1.97 18.12 3.54
CA SER A 221 0.78 18.72 2.93
C SER A 221 0.57 20.19 3.31
N ALA A 222 0.88 20.55 4.56
CA ALA A 222 0.74 21.94 5.03
C ALA A 222 1.84 22.88 4.46
N LEU A 223 3.03 22.32 4.12
CA LEU A 223 4.19 23.09 3.68
C LEU A 223 4.50 22.95 2.18
N SER A 224 3.80 22.04 1.47
CA SER A 224 4.02 21.83 0.04
C SER A 224 3.66 23.06 -0.80
N ARG A 225 4.27 23.19 -1.97
CA ARG A 225 3.96 24.27 -2.93
C ARG A 225 2.54 24.17 -3.49
N SER A 226 1.90 22.98 -3.41
CA SER A 226 0.54 22.73 -3.89
C SER A 226 -0.57 23.22 -2.95
N ALA A 227 -0.25 23.72 -1.75
CA ALA A 227 -1.23 24.10 -0.71
C ALA A 227 -2.23 25.19 -1.13
N GLY A 228 -2.08 25.82 -2.28
CA GLY A 228 -2.94 26.93 -2.77
C GLY A 228 -3.78 26.66 -4.00
N GLY A 229 -3.73 25.48 -4.63
CA GLY A 229 -4.39 25.31 -5.91
C GLY A 229 -4.95 23.91 -6.20
N HIS A 230 -6.18 23.85 -6.72
CA HIS A 230 -6.75 22.74 -7.49
C HIS A 230 -7.54 21.66 -6.73
N ALA A 231 -8.12 21.99 -5.61
CA ALA A 231 -9.12 21.13 -4.96
C ALA A 231 -10.28 20.73 -5.90
N TRP A 232 -10.77 21.68 -6.67
CA TRP A 232 -11.86 21.52 -7.63
C TRP A 232 -11.47 20.64 -8.85
N ALA A 233 -10.20 20.57 -9.20
CA ALA A 233 -9.74 19.72 -10.32
C ALA A 233 -9.85 18.21 -10.03
N GLN A 234 -10.00 17.82 -8.75
CA GLN A 234 -10.11 16.41 -8.34
C GLN A 234 -11.56 15.89 -8.24
N ALA A 235 -12.55 16.77 -8.20
CA ALA A 235 -13.96 16.38 -8.09
C ALA A 235 -14.46 15.54 -9.29
N PRO A 236 -14.11 15.86 -10.57
CA PRO A 236 -14.46 15.00 -11.70
C PRO A 236 -13.87 13.59 -11.63
N ALA A 237 -12.72 13.43 -10.94
CA ALA A 237 -12.03 12.16 -10.81
C ALA A 237 -12.77 11.14 -9.92
N VAL A 238 -13.73 11.55 -9.12
CA VAL A 238 -14.45 10.66 -8.20
C VAL A 238 -15.10 9.49 -8.94
N ALA A 239 -15.71 9.72 -10.08
CA ALA A 239 -16.36 8.67 -10.87
C ALA A 239 -15.35 7.69 -11.49
N VAL A 240 -14.16 8.18 -11.88
CA VAL A 240 -13.10 7.37 -12.50
C VAL A 240 -12.55 6.33 -11.52
N PHE A 241 -12.53 6.64 -10.22
CA PHE A 241 -12.01 5.76 -9.16
C PHE A 241 -13.11 4.99 -8.41
N ALA A 242 -14.36 5.04 -8.90
CA ALA A 242 -15.46 4.31 -8.28
C ALA A 242 -15.24 2.79 -8.30
N ALA A 243 -15.70 2.10 -7.26
CA ALA A 243 -15.66 0.65 -7.23
C ALA A 243 -16.45 0.05 -8.39
N ARG A 244 -15.89 -0.96 -9.05
CA ARG A 244 -16.43 -1.58 -10.26
C ARG A 244 -17.17 -2.87 -9.92
N ALA A 245 -18.25 -3.15 -10.65
CA ALA A 245 -18.89 -4.44 -10.64
C ALA A 245 -18.08 -5.48 -11.44
N GLU A 246 -17.93 -6.66 -10.90
CA GLU A 246 -17.37 -7.83 -11.58
C GLU A 246 -18.48 -8.69 -12.17
N PRO A 247 -18.19 -9.54 -13.16
CA PRO A 247 -19.18 -10.33 -13.85
C PRO A 247 -20.06 -11.16 -12.90
N GLY A 248 -21.36 -10.97 -12.96
CA GLY A 248 -22.35 -11.70 -12.16
C GLY A 248 -22.52 -11.26 -10.70
N LEU A 249 -21.71 -10.31 -10.19
CA LEU A 249 -21.69 -9.95 -8.76
C LEU A 249 -22.33 -8.60 -8.42
N GLY A 250 -22.40 -7.67 -9.38
CA GLY A 250 -22.70 -6.27 -9.07
C GLY A 250 -21.61 -5.65 -8.16
N THR A 251 -21.72 -4.37 -7.86
CA THR A 251 -20.70 -3.66 -7.05
C THR A 251 -20.66 -4.17 -5.61
N LEU A 252 -21.81 -4.40 -4.98
CA LEU A 252 -21.88 -4.89 -3.60
C LEU A 252 -21.26 -6.29 -3.46
N GLY A 253 -21.60 -7.22 -4.36
CA GLY A 253 -21.05 -8.58 -4.33
C GLY A 253 -19.55 -8.60 -4.63
N SER A 254 -19.08 -7.75 -5.53
CA SER A 254 -17.64 -7.60 -5.82
C SER A 254 -16.87 -7.14 -4.58
N LEU A 255 -17.33 -6.08 -3.91
CA LEU A 255 -16.72 -5.57 -2.68
C LEU A 255 -16.84 -6.55 -1.52
N ALA A 256 -17.99 -7.23 -1.36
CA ALA A 256 -18.18 -8.26 -0.34
C ALA A 256 -17.22 -9.43 -0.53
N SER A 257 -16.89 -9.79 -1.76
CA SER A 257 -15.88 -10.79 -2.07
C SER A 257 -14.43 -10.22 -2.12
N LEU A 258 -14.22 -9.01 -1.60
CA LEU A 258 -12.94 -8.28 -1.49
C LEU A 258 -12.34 -7.86 -2.84
N GLY A 259 -13.11 -7.86 -3.94
CA GLY A 259 -12.72 -7.36 -5.26
C GLY A 259 -13.27 -5.97 -5.54
N GLY A 260 -13.47 -5.66 -6.83
CA GLY A 260 -14.12 -4.44 -7.29
C GLY A 260 -13.18 -3.25 -7.53
N MET A 261 -11.92 -3.50 -7.87
CA MET A 261 -10.94 -2.50 -8.25
C MET A 261 -11.44 -1.64 -9.41
N TRP A 262 -11.30 -0.32 -9.30
CA TRP A 262 -11.67 0.65 -10.35
C TRP A 262 -10.88 0.44 -11.65
N ASN A 263 -9.62 0.08 -11.56
CA ASN A 263 -8.76 -0.17 -12.71
C ASN A 263 -8.96 -1.59 -13.24
N ALA A 264 -9.67 -1.73 -14.36
CA ALA A 264 -9.95 -3.02 -14.98
C ALA A 264 -8.69 -3.80 -15.42
N GLU A 265 -7.58 -3.09 -15.71
CA GLU A 265 -6.31 -3.74 -16.07
C GLU A 265 -5.55 -4.32 -14.86
N ALA A 266 -5.88 -3.86 -13.65
CA ALA A 266 -5.28 -4.32 -12.39
C ALA A 266 -6.09 -5.44 -11.72
N VAL A 267 -6.86 -6.19 -12.48
CA VAL A 267 -7.73 -7.26 -11.99
C VAL A 267 -7.20 -8.61 -12.47
N PRO A 268 -7.19 -9.66 -11.62
CA PRO A 268 -6.88 -11.02 -12.02
C PRO A 268 -7.83 -11.52 -13.12
N THR A 269 -7.35 -12.32 -14.04
CA THR A 269 -8.16 -12.84 -15.16
C THR A 269 -9.36 -13.64 -14.70
N SER A 270 -9.23 -14.43 -13.61
CA SER A 270 -10.33 -15.16 -13.00
C SER A 270 -11.48 -14.25 -12.54
N ARG A 271 -11.19 -12.99 -12.20
CA ARG A 271 -12.17 -11.99 -11.77
C ARG A 271 -12.81 -11.20 -12.92
N THR A 272 -12.37 -11.41 -14.16
CA THR A 272 -12.94 -10.79 -15.35
C THR A 272 -13.95 -11.68 -16.08
N THR A 273 -14.23 -12.85 -15.55
CA THR A 273 -15.16 -13.83 -16.10
C THR A 273 -16.24 -14.21 -15.08
N VAL A 274 -17.22 -15.03 -15.48
CA VAL A 274 -18.25 -15.59 -14.58
C VAL A 274 -17.65 -16.41 -13.44
N PHE A 275 -16.39 -16.84 -13.56
CA PHE A 275 -15.65 -17.52 -12.49
C PHE A 275 -15.57 -16.65 -11.21
N ALA A 276 -15.63 -15.33 -11.34
CA ALA A 276 -15.73 -14.41 -10.20
C ALA A 276 -16.89 -14.74 -9.25
N LEU A 277 -18.04 -15.21 -9.80
CA LEU A 277 -19.19 -15.62 -9.00
C LEU A 277 -18.88 -16.87 -8.16
N LEU A 278 -18.23 -17.88 -8.75
CA LEU A 278 -17.84 -19.10 -8.04
C LEU A 278 -16.84 -18.79 -6.92
N ALA A 279 -15.86 -17.93 -7.21
CA ALA A 279 -14.88 -17.45 -6.25
C ALA A 279 -15.55 -16.70 -5.08
N ALA A 280 -16.52 -15.83 -5.39
CA ALA A 280 -17.28 -15.10 -4.39
C ALA A 280 -18.12 -16.05 -3.51
N VAL A 281 -18.78 -17.04 -4.10
CA VAL A 281 -19.54 -18.08 -3.37
C VAL A 281 -18.61 -18.87 -2.44
N ALA A 282 -17.42 -19.24 -2.88
CA ALA A 282 -16.45 -19.94 -2.05
C ALA A 282 -16.00 -19.07 -0.85
N LEU A 283 -15.59 -17.84 -1.09
CA LEU A 283 -15.12 -16.93 -0.03
C LEU A 283 -16.26 -16.58 0.95
N LEU A 284 -17.39 -16.13 0.43
CA LEU A 284 -18.54 -15.74 1.26
C LEU A 284 -19.19 -16.96 1.92
N GLY A 285 -19.14 -18.14 1.30
CA GLY A 285 -19.55 -19.40 1.90
C GLY A 285 -18.74 -19.74 3.14
N VAL A 286 -17.41 -19.60 3.09
CA VAL A 286 -16.54 -19.79 4.26
C VAL A 286 -16.85 -18.76 5.34
N VAL A 287 -17.01 -17.48 4.99
CA VAL A 287 -17.33 -16.41 5.94
C VAL A 287 -18.70 -16.64 6.58
N THR A 288 -19.74 -16.90 5.79
CA THR A 288 -21.10 -17.09 6.30
C THR A 288 -21.25 -18.35 7.15
N ALA A 289 -20.52 -19.42 6.82
CA ALA A 289 -20.49 -20.63 7.64
C ALA A 289 -20.01 -20.37 9.07
N GLY A 290 -19.15 -19.38 9.29
CA GLY A 290 -18.65 -19.04 10.63
C GLY A 290 -19.52 -18.05 11.40
N LEU A 291 -20.46 -17.35 10.74
CA LEU A 291 -21.27 -16.31 11.40
C LEU A 291 -22.01 -16.81 12.64
N PRO A 292 -22.66 -17.99 12.66
CA PRO A 292 -23.43 -18.44 13.82
C PRO A 292 -22.61 -18.54 15.13
N VAL A 293 -21.32 -18.77 15.00
CA VAL A 293 -20.41 -18.87 16.14
C VAL A 293 -19.78 -17.51 16.47
N VAL A 294 -19.25 -16.80 15.46
CA VAL A 294 -18.48 -15.57 15.70
C VAL A 294 -19.34 -14.41 16.20
N VAL A 295 -20.62 -14.31 15.80
CA VAL A 295 -21.54 -13.26 16.29
C VAL A 295 -21.85 -13.38 17.78
N ARG A 296 -21.62 -14.54 18.38
CA ARG A 296 -21.78 -14.77 19.82
C ARG A 296 -20.56 -14.34 20.63
N ARG A 297 -19.48 -13.97 19.98
CA ARG A 297 -18.24 -13.50 20.62
C ARG A 297 -18.24 -11.97 20.69
N ALA A 298 -18.52 -11.43 21.89
CA ALA A 298 -18.61 -9.99 22.08
C ALA A 298 -17.34 -9.23 21.62
N ALA A 299 -16.16 -9.83 21.73
CA ALA A 299 -14.91 -9.25 21.26
C ALA A 299 -14.78 -9.19 19.74
N ALA A 300 -15.56 -9.98 18.99
CA ALA A 300 -15.57 -9.98 17.53
C ALA A 300 -16.52 -8.93 16.94
N ILE A 301 -17.56 -8.53 17.67
CA ILE A 301 -18.64 -7.66 17.18
C ILE A 301 -18.13 -6.36 16.55
N PRO A 302 -17.19 -5.60 17.16
CA PRO A 302 -16.69 -4.36 16.54
C PRO A 302 -16.06 -4.61 15.15
N LEU A 303 -15.30 -5.71 14.98
CA LEU A 303 -14.68 -6.06 13.71
C LEU A 303 -15.67 -6.58 12.67
N LEU A 304 -16.73 -7.26 13.09
CA LEU A 304 -17.81 -7.69 12.18
C LEU A 304 -18.62 -6.49 11.69
N VAL A 305 -18.97 -5.55 12.58
CA VAL A 305 -19.64 -4.30 12.19
C VAL A 305 -18.75 -3.51 11.23
N LEU A 306 -17.45 -3.39 11.54
CA LEU A 306 -16.49 -2.73 10.66
C LEU A 306 -16.45 -3.39 9.27
N ALA A 307 -16.48 -4.73 9.21
CA ALA A 307 -16.47 -5.45 7.95
C ALA A 307 -17.73 -5.13 7.09
N VAL A 308 -18.90 -5.07 7.71
CA VAL A 308 -20.14 -4.67 7.02
C VAL A 308 -20.04 -3.23 6.52
N VAL A 309 -19.60 -2.29 7.36
CA VAL A 309 -19.46 -0.87 6.99
C VAL A 309 -18.45 -0.71 5.85
N ALA A 310 -17.31 -1.43 5.92
CA ALA A 310 -16.24 -1.39 4.92
C ALA A 310 -16.66 -1.91 3.54
N VAL A 311 -17.70 -2.71 3.46
CA VAL A 311 -18.28 -3.21 2.21
C VAL A 311 -19.44 -2.32 1.75
N VAL A 312 -20.37 -2.00 2.65
CA VAL A 312 -21.60 -1.28 2.30
C VAL A 312 -21.35 0.17 1.93
N VAL A 313 -20.50 0.88 2.70
CA VAL A 313 -20.24 2.31 2.43
C VAL A 313 -19.60 2.53 1.05
N PRO A 314 -18.52 1.82 0.65
CA PRO A 314 -18.00 1.95 -0.70
C PRO A 314 -18.98 1.52 -1.80
N ALA A 315 -19.83 0.49 -1.55
CA ALA A 315 -20.83 0.07 -2.51
C ALA A 315 -21.89 1.15 -2.75
N VAL A 316 -22.37 1.79 -1.69
CA VAL A 316 -23.32 2.92 -1.77
C VAL A 316 -22.64 4.12 -2.42
N SER A 317 -21.38 4.42 -2.06
CA SER A 317 -20.62 5.54 -2.64
C SER A 317 -20.38 5.39 -4.15
N ALA A 318 -20.42 4.16 -4.68
CA ALA A 318 -20.28 3.89 -6.12
C ALA A 318 -21.60 4.04 -6.90
N THR A 319 -22.74 4.28 -6.24
CA THR A 319 -24.01 4.58 -6.90
C THR A 319 -24.06 6.03 -7.40
N GLY A 320 -24.97 6.33 -8.34
CA GLY A 320 -25.12 7.71 -8.84
C GLY A 320 -25.30 8.75 -7.73
N PRO A 321 -26.25 8.57 -6.78
CA PRO A 321 -26.40 9.47 -5.63
C PRO A 321 -25.14 9.50 -4.74
N GLY A 322 -24.50 8.36 -4.49
CA GLY A 322 -23.27 8.27 -3.69
C GLY A 322 -22.11 9.04 -4.31
N LEU A 323 -21.92 8.94 -5.63
CA LEU A 323 -20.91 9.71 -6.37
C LEU A 323 -21.19 11.23 -6.31
N ALA A 324 -22.46 11.66 -6.36
CA ALA A 324 -22.81 13.07 -6.22
C ALA A 324 -22.45 13.61 -4.82
N VAL A 325 -22.77 12.86 -3.76
CA VAL A 325 -22.40 13.20 -2.39
C VAL A 325 -20.88 13.25 -2.21
N LEU A 326 -20.18 12.22 -2.70
CA LEU A 326 -18.72 12.16 -2.57
C LEU A 326 -18.03 13.30 -3.34
N ARG A 327 -18.57 13.69 -4.50
CA ARG A 327 -18.09 14.85 -5.26
C ARG A 327 -18.25 16.14 -4.46
N GLY A 328 -19.42 16.41 -3.90
CA GLY A 328 -19.65 17.58 -3.05
C GLY A 328 -18.74 17.61 -1.82
N LEU A 329 -18.48 16.45 -1.20
CA LEU A 329 -17.53 16.35 -0.08
C LEU A 329 -16.09 16.70 -0.50
N VAL A 330 -15.63 16.23 -1.65
CA VAL A 330 -14.28 16.52 -2.16
C VAL A 330 -14.15 17.99 -2.59
N GLU A 331 -15.21 18.58 -3.12
CA GLU A 331 -15.24 20.02 -3.47
C GLU A 331 -15.14 20.91 -2.23
N THR A 332 -15.83 20.54 -1.16
CA THR A 332 -15.81 21.32 0.09
C THR A 332 -14.57 21.06 0.95
N ALA A 333 -14.04 19.85 0.91
CA ALA A 333 -12.89 19.44 1.72
C ALA A 333 -11.94 18.55 0.88
N PRO A 334 -10.95 19.14 0.20
CA PRO A 334 -10.07 18.43 -0.76
C PRO A 334 -9.31 17.25 -0.18
N GLY A 335 -8.97 17.28 1.09
CA GLY A 335 -8.35 16.15 1.80
C GLY A 335 -9.19 14.87 1.76
N LEU A 336 -10.52 14.98 1.56
CA LEU A 336 -11.42 13.84 1.42
C LEU A 336 -11.30 13.13 0.06
N ALA A 337 -10.51 13.65 -0.88
CA ALA A 337 -10.20 12.95 -2.12
C ALA A 337 -9.56 11.55 -1.90
N VAL A 338 -9.01 11.29 -0.72
CA VAL A 338 -8.54 9.95 -0.31
C VAL A 338 -9.66 8.90 -0.31
N LEU A 339 -10.92 9.31 -0.17
CA LEU A 339 -12.10 8.42 -0.14
C LEU A 339 -12.55 7.98 -1.54
N ARG A 340 -12.08 8.63 -2.63
CA ARG A 340 -12.51 8.36 -4.00
C ARG A 340 -12.30 6.91 -4.46
N ASP A 341 -11.18 6.27 -4.04
CA ASP A 341 -10.92 4.84 -4.28
C ASP A 341 -11.55 4.01 -3.15
N GLY A 342 -12.86 3.75 -3.29
CA GLY A 342 -13.67 3.06 -2.28
C GLY A 342 -13.17 1.64 -1.98
N GLN A 343 -12.62 0.93 -2.96
CA GLN A 343 -12.12 -0.43 -2.77
C GLN A 343 -10.91 -0.50 -1.82
N LYS A 344 -10.14 0.58 -1.61
CA LYS A 344 -9.07 0.60 -0.59
C LYS A 344 -9.58 0.30 0.81
N TRP A 345 -10.79 0.75 1.13
CA TRP A 345 -11.39 0.63 2.46
C TRP A 345 -11.91 -0.77 2.76
N VAL A 346 -12.12 -1.62 1.74
CA VAL A 346 -12.52 -3.02 1.92
C VAL A 346 -11.48 -3.84 2.69
N ALA A 347 -10.21 -3.38 2.75
CA ALA A 347 -9.19 -3.93 3.65
C ALA A 347 -9.66 -4.08 5.11
N LEU A 348 -10.52 -3.16 5.57
CA LEU A 348 -11.08 -3.16 6.93
C LEU A 348 -12.00 -4.36 7.20
N ALA A 349 -12.49 -5.03 6.17
CA ALA A 349 -13.30 -6.25 6.32
C ALA A 349 -12.44 -7.47 6.68
N MET A 350 -11.15 -7.48 6.32
CA MET A 350 -10.29 -8.66 6.48
C MET A 350 -10.22 -9.21 7.92
N PRO A 351 -10.02 -8.40 8.98
CA PRO A 351 -9.97 -8.93 10.34
C PRO A 351 -11.27 -9.62 10.76
N GLY A 352 -12.43 -9.05 10.39
CA GLY A 352 -13.75 -9.65 10.62
C GLY A 352 -13.96 -10.95 9.84
N TYR A 353 -13.56 -10.96 8.57
CA TYR A 353 -13.63 -12.15 7.71
C TYR A 353 -12.69 -13.27 8.20
N ALA A 354 -11.50 -12.94 8.68
CA ALA A 354 -10.60 -13.91 9.27
C ALA A 354 -11.20 -14.58 10.50
N LEU A 355 -11.87 -13.81 11.38
CA LEU A 355 -12.60 -14.34 12.53
C LEU A 355 -13.76 -15.25 12.11
N ALA A 356 -14.50 -14.86 11.08
CA ALA A 356 -15.59 -15.68 10.55
C ALA A 356 -15.07 -16.96 9.89
N GLY A 357 -14.00 -16.86 9.09
CA GLY A 357 -13.36 -18.03 8.45
C GLY A 357 -12.85 -19.05 9.46
N ASP A 358 -12.20 -18.59 10.53
CA ASP A 358 -11.78 -19.43 11.66
C ASP A 358 -12.99 -20.13 12.32
N ALA A 359 -14.04 -19.37 12.59
CA ALA A 359 -15.27 -19.86 13.21
C ALA A 359 -16.00 -20.91 12.37
N ALA A 360 -15.84 -20.93 11.03
CA ALA A 360 -16.41 -21.95 10.16
C ALA A 360 -15.98 -23.36 10.57
N VAL A 361 -14.73 -23.51 11.04
CA VAL A 361 -14.22 -24.80 11.54
C VAL A 361 -15.00 -25.28 12.76
N VAL A 362 -15.37 -24.35 13.65
CA VAL A 362 -16.18 -24.68 14.84
C VAL A 362 -17.61 -25.01 14.46
N THR A 363 -18.22 -24.25 13.55
CA THR A 363 -19.59 -24.47 13.08
C THR A 363 -19.72 -25.84 12.42
N LEU A 364 -18.77 -26.20 11.55
CA LEU A 364 -18.84 -27.40 10.72
C LEU A 364 -18.33 -28.67 11.43
N ARG A 365 -17.77 -28.56 12.65
CA ARG A 365 -17.21 -29.71 13.41
C ARG A 365 -18.22 -30.83 13.69
N ARG A 366 -19.51 -30.53 13.62
CA ARG A 366 -20.57 -31.53 13.80
C ARG A 366 -20.72 -32.49 12.61
N TRP A 367 -20.21 -32.09 11.42
CA TRP A 367 -20.29 -32.92 10.22
C TRP A 367 -18.91 -33.40 9.74
N LEU A 368 -17.85 -32.59 9.97
CA LEU A 368 -16.52 -32.86 9.47
C LEU A 368 -15.46 -32.70 10.58
N ARG A 369 -14.39 -33.46 10.48
CA ARG A 369 -13.22 -33.27 11.36
C ARG A 369 -12.63 -31.87 11.13
N PRO A 370 -12.21 -31.14 12.17
CA PRO A 370 -11.68 -29.78 12.05
C PRO A 370 -10.56 -29.63 11.00
N THR A 371 -9.66 -30.61 10.91
CA THR A 371 -8.58 -30.62 9.92
C THR A 371 -9.09 -30.76 8.48
N VAL A 372 -10.12 -31.59 8.26
CA VAL A 372 -10.76 -31.76 6.94
C VAL A 372 -11.48 -30.47 6.55
N THR A 373 -12.26 -29.88 7.49
CA THR A 373 -12.93 -28.60 7.25
C THR A 373 -11.92 -27.51 6.86
N ALA A 374 -10.83 -27.39 7.61
CA ALA A 374 -9.79 -26.41 7.29
C ALA A 374 -9.18 -26.67 5.91
N ALA A 375 -8.87 -27.92 5.57
CA ALA A 375 -8.33 -28.26 4.24
C ALA A 375 -9.31 -27.89 3.13
N VAL A 376 -10.60 -28.23 3.27
CA VAL A 376 -11.64 -27.87 2.29
C VAL A 376 -11.78 -26.37 2.14
N CYS A 377 -11.84 -25.60 3.24
CA CYS A 377 -11.91 -24.14 3.20
C CYS A 377 -10.67 -23.53 2.53
N CYS A 378 -9.46 -23.97 2.89
CA CYS A 378 -8.23 -23.47 2.30
C CYS A 378 -8.17 -23.78 0.79
N VAL A 379 -8.51 -25.01 0.40
CA VAL A 379 -8.54 -25.42 -1.03
C VAL A 379 -9.60 -24.60 -1.78
N ALA A 380 -10.79 -24.40 -1.24
CA ALA A 380 -11.83 -23.60 -1.88
C ALA A 380 -11.40 -22.14 -2.09
N LEU A 381 -10.75 -21.54 -1.09
CA LEU A 381 -10.23 -20.17 -1.19
C LEU A 381 -9.11 -20.06 -2.24
N ILE A 382 -8.17 -21.01 -2.25
CA ILE A 382 -7.06 -21.03 -3.20
C ILE A 382 -7.57 -21.30 -4.62
N ALA A 383 -8.45 -22.28 -4.80
CA ALA A 383 -9.06 -22.60 -6.09
C ALA A 383 -9.96 -21.48 -6.63
N GLY A 384 -10.56 -20.66 -5.73
CA GLY A 384 -11.36 -19.49 -6.10
C GLY A 384 -10.54 -18.34 -6.70
N LEU A 385 -9.21 -18.34 -6.55
CA LEU A 385 -8.32 -17.32 -7.10
C LEU A 385 -6.99 -17.94 -7.53
N PRO A 386 -6.99 -18.85 -8.53
CA PRO A 386 -5.83 -19.62 -8.92
C PRO A 386 -4.71 -18.74 -9.50
N ASP A 387 -5.08 -17.66 -10.14
CA ASP A 387 -4.18 -16.70 -10.78
C ASP A 387 -3.56 -15.67 -9.81
N LEU A 388 -3.75 -15.79 -8.49
CA LEU A 388 -2.92 -15.07 -7.53
C LEU A 388 -1.54 -15.72 -7.38
N ALA A 389 -1.42 -17.03 -7.61
CA ALA A 389 -0.15 -17.72 -7.58
C ALA A 389 0.84 -17.15 -8.59
N TRP A 390 2.11 -17.30 -8.27
CA TRP A 390 3.22 -17.07 -9.20
C TRP A 390 3.24 -15.65 -9.79
N GLY A 391 3.21 -14.64 -8.92
CA GLY A 391 3.23 -13.24 -9.32
C GLY A 391 1.98 -12.79 -10.05
N ALA A 392 0.81 -13.16 -9.53
CA ALA A 392 -0.47 -12.92 -10.17
C ALA A 392 -0.47 -13.41 -11.64
N ALA A 393 -0.23 -14.74 -11.81
CA ALA A 393 -0.09 -15.40 -13.10
C ALA A 393 1.03 -14.80 -13.99
N GLY A 394 2.16 -14.46 -13.37
CA GLY A 394 3.34 -13.94 -14.07
C GLY A 394 3.29 -12.46 -14.43
N LYS A 395 2.23 -11.74 -14.05
CA LYS A 395 2.14 -10.27 -14.28
C LYS A 395 3.06 -9.47 -13.38
N LEU A 396 3.41 -9.99 -12.21
CA LEU A 396 4.34 -9.40 -11.24
C LEU A 396 5.69 -10.09 -11.40
N GLN A 397 6.59 -9.45 -12.13
CA GLN A 397 7.93 -9.98 -12.43
C GLN A 397 9.02 -9.04 -11.99
N SER A 398 10.22 -9.58 -11.79
CA SER A 398 11.43 -8.81 -11.61
C SER A 398 11.97 -8.37 -12.98
N VAL A 399 12.23 -7.07 -13.14
CA VAL A 399 12.77 -6.50 -14.38
C VAL A 399 14.16 -5.91 -14.15
N ARG A 400 14.95 -5.76 -15.21
CA ARG A 400 16.28 -5.15 -15.15
C ARG A 400 16.26 -3.83 -15.90
N TYR A 401 16.82 -2.80 -15.30
CA TYR A 401 17.03 -1.53 -15.98
C TYR A 401 18.10 -1.66 -17.06
N PRO A 402 17.92 -1.05 -18.24
CA PRO A 402 18.97 -0.91 -19.25
C PRO A 402 20.19 -0.16 -18.67
N THR A 403 21.36 -0.36 -19.26
CA THR A 403 22.64 0.21 -18.78
C THR A 403 22.71 1.73 -18.84
N ALA A 404 21.92 2.37 -19.67
CA ALA A 404 21.78 3.83 -19.73
C ALA A 404 21.28 4.43 -18.42
N TRP A 405 20.31 3.78 -17.75
CA TRP A 405 19.65 4.31 -16.56
C TRP A 405 20.62 4.62 -15.40
N PRO A 406 21.46 3.66 -14.93
CA PRO A 406 22.44 4.00 -13.89
C PRO A 406 23.50 5.00 -14.34
N THR A 407 23.81 5.08 -15.65
CA THR A 407 24.76 6.04 -16.20
C THR A 407 24.21 7.47 -16.16
N VAL A 408 23.01 7.69 -16.72
CA VAL A 408 22.34 8.99 -16.73
C VAL A 408 22.02 9.45 -15.31
N SER A 409 21.51 8.54 -14.46
CA SER A 409 21.23 8.86 -13.06
C SER A 409 22.48 9.34 -12.30
N ARG A 410 23.64 8.75 -12.57
CA ARG A 410 24.91 9.18 -11.97
C ARG A 410 25.29 10.59 -12.45
N MET A 411 25.24 10.83 -13.76
CA MET A 411 25.57 12.15 -14.34
C MET A 411 24.73 13.29 -13.73
N ILE A 412 23.42 13.06 -13.59
CA ILE A 412 22.52 14.04 -12.97
C ILE A 412 22.79 14.17 -11.47
N ASN A 413 23.05 13.06 -10.76
CA ASN A 413 23.31 13.07 -9.32
C ASN A 413 24.65 13.72 -8.93
N ASP A 414 25.62 13.76 -9.85
CA ASP A 414 26.90 14.47 -9.66
C ASP A 414 26.72 16.01 -9.77
N HIS A 415 25.70 16.44 -10.54
CA HIS A 415 25.34 17.86 -10.70
C HIS A 415 23.82 18.01 -10.61
N PRO A 416 23.24 17.92 -9.39
CA PRO A 416 21.80 17.89 -9.23
C PRO A 416 21.15 19.23 -9.53
N GLY A 417 20.15 19.20 -10.40
CA GLY A 417 19.31 20.34 -10.80
C GLY A 417 17.97 19.83 -11.35
N PRO A 418 16.92 20.67 -11.43
CA PRO A 418 15.58 20.25 -11.84
C PRO A 418 15.57 19.57 -13.22
N VAL A 419 14.88 18.43 -13.28
CA VAL A 419 14.84 17.54 -14.44
C VAL A 419 13.46 17.57 -15.07
N ALA A 420 13.39 17.92 -16.34
CA ALA A 420 12.21 17.71 -17.16
C ALA A 420 12.36 16.40 -17.97
N VAL A 421 11.27 15.68 -18.17
CA VAL A 421 11.28 14.36 -18.83
C VAL A 421 10.35 14.35 -20.04
N LEU A 422 10.82 13.78 -21.13
CA LEU A 422 10.09 13.49 -22.36
C LEU A 422 10.09 11.98 -22.64
N PRO A 423 9.07 11.46 -23.32
CA PRO A 423 7.82 12.10 -23.77
C PRO A 423 6.97 12.60 -22.61
N ALA A 424 6.05 13.52 -22.90
CA ALA A 424 5.11 14.07 -21.93
C ALA A 424 4.21 12.98 -21.31
N GLY A 425 3.95 13.10 -20.00
CA GLY A 425 3.08 12.19 -19.26
C GLY A 425 3.71 11.71 -17.96
N THR A 426 2.89 11.13 -17.08
CA THR A 426 3.31 10.61 -15.76
C THR A 426 3.61 9.11 -15.81
N MET A 427 2.86 8.36 -16.63
CA MET A 427 3.03 6.93 -16.81
C MET A 427 3.87 6.62 -18.05
N ARG A 428 4.70 5.60 -17.95
CA ARG A 428 5.60 5.12 -19.01
C ARG A 428 5.22 3.72 -19.46
N ARG A 429 5.51 3.38 -20.73
CA ARG A 429 5.40 2.02 -21.27
C ARG A 429 6.75 1.63 -21.89
N PHE A 430 7.67 1.21 -21.06
CA PHE A 430 8.97 0.75 -21.54
C PHE A 430 8.85 -0.68 -22.06
N SER A 431 9.44 -0.97 -23.22
CA SER A 431 9.45 -2.31 -23.82
C SER A 431 10.10 -3.36 -22.90
N TRP A 432 11.09 -2.95 -22.09
CA TRP A 432 11.83 -3.80 -21.16
C TRP A 432 11.12 -3.99 -19.79
N SER A 433 10.13 -3.17 -19.44
CA SER A 433 9.42 -3.29 -18.15
C SER A 433 8.17 -4.16 -18.20
N GLY A 434 7.78 -4.64 -19.39
CA GLY A 434 6.57 -5.43 -19.61
C GLY A 434 5.40 -4.62 -20.19
N PRO A 435 4.23 -5.23 -20.37
CA PRO A 435 3.11 -4.60 -21.10
C PRO A 435 2.34 -3.55 -20.29
N ALA A 436 2.42 -3.59 -18.96
CA ALA A 436 1.71 -2.65 -18.10
C ALA A 436 2.42 -1.30 -18.03
N PRO A 437 1.66 -0.19 -17.94
CA PRO A 437 2.27 1.11 -17.68
C PRO A 437 2.91 1.14 -16.29
N VAL A 438 3.93 1.98 -16.12
CA VAL A 438 4.66 2.16 -14.85
C VAL A 438 4.91 3.65 -14.62
N LEU A 439 4.90 4.10 -13.38
CA LEU A 439 5.37 5.43 -13.02
C LEU A 439 6.84 5.59 -13.39
N ASP A 440 7.22 6.80 -13.80
CA ASP A 440 8.60 7.13 -14.11
C ASP A 440 9.52 6.82 -12.91
N PRO A 441 10.62 6.05 -13.10
CA PRO A 441 11.57 5.73 -12.04
C PRO A 441 12.46 6.89 -11.60
N LEU A 442 12.70 7.88 -12.44
CA LEU A 442 13.65 8.98 -12.19
C LEU A 442 13.38 9.73 -10.89
N PRO A 443 12.12 10.06 -10.50
CA PRO A 443 11.83 10.77 -9.24
C PRO A 443 12.35 10.08 -7.99
N ARG A 444 12.52 8.75 -8.02
CA ARG A 444 13.08 7.97 -6.90
C ARG A 444 14.58 7.73 -7.01
N TRP A 445 15.13 7.83 -8.21
CA TRP A 445 16.53 7.53 -8.50
C TRP A 445 17.44 8.75 -8.51
N LEU A 446 16.87 9.95 -8.56
CA LEU A 446 17.61 11.19 -8.60
C LEU A 446 17.59 11.92 -7.24
N ARG A 447 18.68 12.67 -6.97
CA ARG A 447 18.73 13.64 -5.86
C ARG A 447 17.99 14.93 -6.21
N ALA A 448 17.96 15.24 -7.50
CA ALA A 448 17.27 16.38 -8.05
C ALA A 448 15.75 16.14 -8.11
N ASP A 449 14.97 17.21 -8.07
CA ASP A 449 13.56 17.12 -8.30
C ASP A 449 13.27 16.87 -9.79
N VAL A 450 12.44 15.87 -10.07
CA VAL A 450 11.92 15.59 -11.40
C VAL A 450 10.54 16.24 -11.52
N LEU A 451 10.37 17.03 -12.56
CA LEU A 451 9.14 17.79 -12.82
C LEU A 451 8.05 16.84 -13.37
N VAL A 452 7.14 16.42 -12.50
CA VAL A 452 6.06 15.48 -12.83
C VAL A 452 4.72 16.18 -12.71
N THR A 453 3.92 16.16 -13.78
CA THR A 453 2.57 16.79 -13.79
C THR A 453 1.60 16.07 -12.85
N GLY A 454 1.77 14.77 -12.66
CA GLY A 454 0.85 13.93 -11.88
C GLY A 454 -0.45 13.60 -12.65
N ASP A 455 -0.55 13.94 -13.92
CA ASP A 455 -1.71 13.65 -14.74
C ASP A 455 -1.85 12.13 -14.92
N LEU A 456 -3.08 11.63 -14.80
CA LEU A 456 -3.39 10.20 -14.95
C LEU A 456 -4.51 10.02 -15.98
N THR A 457 -4.22 9.29 -17.05
CA THR A 457 -5.22 8.92 -18.03
C THR A 457 -5.77 7.52 -17.74
N VAL A 458 -7.07 7.41 -17.52
CA VAL A 458 -7.78 6.16 -17.25
C VAL A 458 -8.93 6.04 -18.24
N SER A 459 -8.94 4.97 -19.03
CA SER A 459 -10.00 4.72 -20.03
C SER A 459 -10.27 5.92 -20.95
N GLY A 460 -9.21 6.63 -21.36
CA GLY A 460 -9.31 7.81 -22.22
C GLY A 460 -9.68 9.13 -21.52
N VAL A 461 -9.94 9.11 -20.22
CA VAL A 461 -10.22 10.32 -19.41
C VAL A 461 -8.96 10.71 -18.66
N THR A 462 -8.46 11.93 -18.89
CA THR A 462 -7.30 12.45 -18.16
C THR A 462 -7.76 13.18 -16.90
N VAL A 463 -7.31 12.69 -15.76
CA VAL A 463 -7.44 13.32 -14.45
C VAL A 463 -6.22 14.21 -14.25
N PRO A 464 -6.39 15.53 -14.11
CA PRO A 464 -5.27 16.44 -13.90
C PRO A 464 -4.57 16.16 -12.56
N GLY A 465 -3.23 16.19 -12.58
CA GLY A 465 -2.41 16.16 -11.36
C GLY A 465 -2.20 17.54 -10.76
N GLU A 466 -1.42 17.61 -9.69
CA GLU A 466 -1.18 18.84 -8.92
C GLU A 466 0.05 19.63 -9.40
N GLY A 467 0.91 19.07 -10.28
CA GLY A 467 2.15 19.68 -10.76
C GLY A 467 1.91 20.81 -11.77
N ALA A 468 1.62 22.02 -11.28
CA ALA A 468 1.31 23.18 -12.12
C ALA A 468 2.57 23.69 -12.85
N HIS A 469 3.70 23.84 -12.15
CA HIS A 469 4.97 24.24 -12.75
C HIS A 469 5.48 23.17 -13.73
N ALA A 470 5.43 21.91 -13.34
CA ALA A 470 5.78 20.79 -14.21
C ALA A 470 4.95 20.80 -15.51
N ARG A 471 3.65 21.11 -15.42
CA ARG A 471 2.77 21.22 -16.60
C ARG A 471 3.13 22.42 -17.48
N ALA A 472 3.49 23.56 -16.88
CA ALA A 472 3.96 24.73 -17.63
C ALA A 472 5.26 24.42 -18.40
N VAL A 473 6.25 23.82 -17.72
CA VAL A 473 7.52 23.39 -18.35
C VAL A 473 7.28 22.37 -19.45
N GLN A 474 6.42 21.38 -19.22
CA GLN A 474 6.03 20.40 -20.23
C GLN A 474 5.40 21.07 -21.46
N GLY A 475 4.53 22.07 -21.26
CA GLY A 475 3.93 22.86 -22.34
C GLY A 475 4.97 23.61 -23.17
N LEU A 476 5.98 24.20 -22.53
CA LEU A 476 7.10 24.86 -23.21
C LEU A 476 7.91 23.87 -24.06
N LEU A 477 8.24 22.70 -23.50
CA LEU A 477 8.94 21.65 -24.24
C LEU A 477 8.16 21.19 -25.46
N LEU A 478 6.85 20.92 -25.30
CA LEU A 478 5.98 20.48 -26.39
C LEU A 478 5.78 21.58 -27.48
N ALA A 479 5.89 22.85 -27.11
CA ALA A 479 5.87 23.96 -28.05
C ALA A 479 7.18 24.13 -28.83
N GLY A 480 8.27 23.50 -28.37
CA GLY A 480 9.58 23.59 -29.01
C GLY A 480 10.20 24.98 -28.89
N VAL A 481 10.19 25.55 -27.67
CA VAL A 481 10.76 26.86 -27.35
C VAL A 481 12.29 26.88 -27.37
N ASP A 482 12.87 28.09 -27.41
CA ASP A 482 14.33 28.27 -27.24
C ASP A 482 14.79 27.73 -25.88
N PRO A 483 15.95 27.03 -25.81
CA PRO A 483 16.51 26.53 -24.55
C PRO A 483 16.64 27.56 -23.43
N ARG A 484 16.83 28.85 -23.76
CA ARG A 484 16.87 29.94 -22.76
C ARG A 484 15.55 30.06 -22.00
N THR A 485 14.43 29.91 -22.67
CA THR A 485 13.09 29.94 -22.03
C THR A 485 12.94 28.82 -21.00
N LEU A 486 13.45 27.63 -21.28
CA LEU A 486 13.46 26.51 -20.31
C LEU A 486 14.41 26.77 -19.14
N ARG A 487 15.56 27.39 -19.40
CA ARG A 487 16.49 27.82 -18.36
C ARG A 487 15.84 28.83 -17.41
N ASP A 488 15.15 29.83 -17.96
CA ASP A 488 14.45 30.84 -17.18
C ASP A 488 13.28 30.24 -16.40
N ALA A 489 12.70 29.14 -16.91
CA ALA A 489 11.72 28.32 -16.19
C ALA A 489 12.33 27.38 -15.14
N GLY A 490 13.67 27.45 -14.92
CA GLY A 490 14.36 26.70 -13.85
C GLY A 490 14.81 25.29 -14.23
N VAL A 491 14.69 24.86 -15.50
CA VAL A 491 15.11 23.51 -15.94
C VAL A 491 16.62 23.44 -16.09
N ASP A 492 17.28 22.51 -15.38
CA ASP A 492 18.71 22.23 -15.56
C ASP A 492 18.95 21.08 -16.56
N TRP A 493 18.16 20.04 -16.48
CA TRP A 493 18.30 18.85 -17.30
C TRP A 493 17.02 18.50 -18.05
N VAL A 494 17.17 17.99 -19.28
CA VAL A 494 16.11 17.30 -20.01
C VAL A 494 16.54 15.87 -20.29
N VAL A 495 15.73 14.92 -19.84
CA VAL A 495 15.88 13.50 -20.15
C VAL A 495 14.84 13.11 -21.18
N VAL A 496 15.27 12.47 -22.25
CA VAL A 496 14.37 11.84 -23.24
C VAL A 496 14.44 10.34 -23.06
N GLU A 497 13.33 9.74 -22.67
CA GLU A 497 13.16 8.30 -22.50
C GLU A 497 12.72 7.69 -23.82
N SER A 498 13.69 7.17 -24.58
CA SER A 498 13.44 6.56 -25.88
C SER A 498 12.65 5.25 -25.75
N GLY A 499 11.86 4.93 -26.76
CA GLY A 499 11.10 3.66 -26.78
C GLY A 499 9.87 3.60 -25.87
N THR A 500 9.50 4.71 -25.20
CA THR A 500 8.21 4.83 -24.52
C THR A 500 7.24 5.68 -25.35
N ALA A 501 5.97 5.26 -25.40
CA ALA A 501 4.94 6.04 -26.08
C ALA A 501 4.57 7.28 -25.25
N GLY A 502 4.35 8.41 -25.93
CA GLY A 502 3.94 9.66 -25.32
C GLY A 502 4.06 10.82 -26.29
N ASP A 503 3.60 12.00 -25.86
CA ASP A 503 3.62 13.19 -26.70
C ASP A 503 5.00 13.85 -26.67
N MET A 504 5.57 14.08 -27.85
CA MET A 504 6.82 14.80 -28.06
C MET A 504 6.58 16.22 -28.60
N GLY A 505 5.38 16.52 -29.11
CA GLY A 505 5.06 17.80 -29.72
C GLY A 505 6.13 18.28 -30.67
N ALA A 506 6.55 19.54 -30.53
CA ALA A 506 7.64 20.15 -31.28
C ALA A 506 8.99 20.15 -30.50
N ALA A 507 9.15 19.34 -29.45
CA ALA A 507 10.33 19.34 -28.60
C ALA A 507 11.66 19.12 -29.36
N ALA A 508 11.62 18.42 -30.50
CA ALA A 508 12.79 18.27 -31.36
C ALA A 508 13.45 19.61 -31.70
N ARG A 509 12.65 20.69 -31.94
CA ARG A 509 13.19 22.04 -32.25
C ARG A 509 14.09 22.58 -31.12
N THR A 510 13.72 22.32 -29.86
CA THR A 510 14.53 22.70 -28.69
C THR A 510 15.77 21.82 -28.58
N LEU A 511 15.60 20.49 -28.72
CA LEU A 511 16.65 19.51 -28.53
C LEU A 511 17.74 19.59 -29.59
N ASP A 512 17.39 19.92 -30.84
CA ASP A 512 18.34 20.07 -31.95
C ASP A 512 19.29 21.28 -31.74
N LEU A 513 18.93 22.22 -30.89
CA LEU A 513 19.78 23.36 -30.52
C LEU A 513 20.80 23.02 -29.41
N LEU A 514 20.72 21.82 -28.83
CA LEU A 514 21.52 21.41 -27.67
C LEU A 514 22.42 20.22 -28.02
N PRO A 515 23.71 20.23 -27.67
CA PRO A 515 24.53 19.05 -27.76
C PRO A 515 24.06 18.03 -26.70
N PRO A 516 23.84 16.76 -27.08
CA PRO A 516 23.53 15.74 -26.10
C PRO A 516 24.74 15.47 -25.19
N VAL A 517 24.53 15.48 -23.88
CA VAL A 517 25.55 15.08 -22.88
C VAL A 517 25.71 13.56 -22.87
N TYR A 518 24.62 12.84 -23.12
CA TYR A 518 24.57 11.39 -23.29
C TYR A 518 23.47 11.03 -24.29
N ARG A 519 23.69 10.00 -25.09
CA ARG A 519 22.64 9.43 -25.98
C ARG A 519 22.95 7.97 -26.28
N ASP A 520 21.96 7.12 -26.09
CA ASP A 520 21.94 5.76 -26.61
C ASP A 520 20.54 5.36 -27.08
N ALA A 521 20.26 4.04 -27.16
CA ALA A 521 18.97 3.55 -27.61
C ALA A 521 17.82 3.79 -26.61
N ASP A 522 18.14 3.86 -25.31
CA ASP A 522 17.15 3.92 -24.22
C ASP A 522 16.94 5.33 -23.70
N LEU A 523 18.01 6.12 -23.57
CA LEU A 523 17.97 7.48 -22.99
C LEU A 523 18.80 8.48 -23.78
N ALA A 524 18.31 9.74 -23.79
CA ALA A 524 19.14 10.88 -24.14
C ALA A 524 19.09 11.95 -23.04
N LEU A 525 20.24 12.55 -22.74
CA LEU A 525 20.41 13.57 -21.70
C LEU A 525 20.93 14.87 -22.31
N TYR A 526 20.25 15.97 -21.99
CA TYR A 526 20.63 17.33 -22.42
C TYR A 526 20.75 18.25 -21.23
N ARG A 527 21.71 19.19 -21.26
CA ARG A 527 21.86 20.20 -20.23
C ARG A 527 21.34 21.55 -20.71
N ILE A 528 20.47 22.15 -19.88
CA ILE A 528 19.89 23.48 -20.11
C ILE A 528 20.60 24.53 -19.24
N GLY A 529 20.92 24.17 -17.98
CA GLY A 529 21.65 25.03 -17.05
C GLY A 529 20.75 26.00 -16.27
N GLY A 530 19.48 25.71 -16.10
CA GLY A 530 18.59 26.47 -15.24
C GLY A 530 18.73 26.09 -13.77
N HIS A 531 18.18 26.90 -12.88
CA HIS A 531 18.21 26.68 -11.43
C HIS A 531 16.85 26.97 -10.84
N ASP A 532 16.37 26.10 -9.96
CA ASP A 532 15.23 26.37 -9.11
C ASP A 532 15.71 26.59 -7.66
N VAL A 533 15.15 27.61 -7.03
CA VAL A 533 15.32 27.84 -5.60
C VAL A 533 14.35 26.91 -4.88
N GLY A 534 14.79 25.70 -4.58
CA GLY A 534 13.99 24.69 -3.86
C GLY A 534 13.30 25.23 -2.59
N PRO A 535 12.56 24.39 -1.85
CA PRO A 535 11.90 24.80 -0.62
C PRO A 535 12.91 25.35 0.42
N PRO A 536 12.52 26.35 1.23
CA PRO A 536 13.37 26.92 2.27
C PRO A 536 13.85 25.86 3.28
N ALA A 537 15.06 26.05 3.82
CA ALA A 537 15.70 25.11 4.75
C ALA A 537 14.84 24.80 5.99
N ASN A 538 14.08 25.79 6.52
CA ASN A 538 13.19 25.59 7.65
C ASN A 538 12.02 24.64 7.33
N ARG A 539 11.49 24.66 6.11
CA ARG A 539 10.46 23.69 5.68
C ARG A 539 11.02 22.27 5.57
N ARG A 540 12.22 22.12 4.98
CA ARG A 540 12.92 20.82 4.94
C ARG A 540 13.17 20.28 6.34
N LEU A 541 13.63 21.12 7.26
CA LEU A 541 13.88 20.74 8.66
C LEU A 541 12.58 20.29 9.34
N ALA A 542 11.50 21.04 9.20
CA ALA A 542 10.20 20.69 9.81
C ALA A 542 9.69 19.31 9.35
N VAL A 543 9.74 19.05 8.04
CA VAL A 543 9.32 17.78 7.48
C VAL A 543 10.27 16.64 7.88
N LEU A 544 11.58 16.89 7.91
CA LEU A 544 12.56 15.90 8.38
C LEU A 544 12.31 15.52 9.85
N VAL A 545 12.05 16.50 10.73
CA VAL A 545 11.70 16.24 12.14
C VAL A 545 10.44 15.38 12.24
N ALA A 546 9.40 15.67 11.44
CA ALA A 546 8.18 14.87 11.40
C ALA A 546 8.46 13.40 11.01
N HIS A 547 9.33 13.17 10.01
CA HIS A 547 9.76 11.81 9.61
C HIS A 547 10.57 11.11 10.71
N LEU A 548 11.45 11.84 11.41
CA LEU A 548 12.21 11.29 12.54
C LEU A 548 11.31 10.95 13.73
N MET A 549 10.26 11.73 14.00
CA MET A 549 9.26 11.41 15.02
C MET A 549 8.50 10.12 14.68
N TRP A 550 8.08 9.96 13.41
CA TRP A 550 7.47 8.72 12.92
C TRP A 550 8.41 7.52 13.09
N LEU A 551 9.67 7.66 12.69
CA LEU A 551 10.68 6.60 12.82
C LEU A 551 10.96 6.25 14.28
N GLY A 552 11.10 7.28 15.13
CA GLY A 552 11.31 7.11 16.58
C GLY A 552 10.15 6.37 17.25
N LEU A 553 8.91 6.68 16.86
CA LEU A 553 7.71 5.97 17.34
C LEU A 553 7.72 4.49 16.91
N LEU A 554 8.02 4.21 15.63
CA LEU A 554 8.12 2.85 15.09
C LEU A 554 9.19 2.02 15.81
N VAL A 555 10.42 2.55 15.91
CA VAL A 555 11.55 1.87 16.52
C VAL A 555 11.34 1.72 18.03
N GLY A 556 10.90 2.78 18.71
CA GLY A 556 10.57 2.75 20.13
C GLY A 556 9.49 1.73 20.48
N GLY A 557 8.44 1.65 19.64
CA GLY A 557 7.40 0.63 19.75
C GLY A 557 7.96 -0.79 19.59
N ALA A 558 8.78 -1.03 18.56
CA ALA A 558 9.39 -2.34 18.30
C ALA A 558 10.32 -2.78 19.46
N VAL A 559 11.17 -1.87 19.94
CA VAL A 559 12.05 -2.12 21.10
C VAL A 559 11.22 -2.40 22.34
N GLY A 560 10.17 -1.61 22.62
CA GLY A 560 9.27 -1.83 23.76
C GLY A 560 8.62 -3.20 23.74
N VAL A 561 8.16 -3.68 22.58
CA VAL A 561 7.63 -5.04 22.41
C VAL A 561 8.69 -6.09 22.70
N ALA A 562 9.91 -5.93 22.19
CA ALA A 562 11.01 -6.89 22.38
C ALA A 562 11.46 -7.00 23.84
N VAL A 563 11.68 -5.87 24.52
CA VAL A 563 12.12 -5.82 25.93
C VAL A 563 11.05 -6.38 26.85
N SER A 564 9.80 -5.94 26.71
CA SER A 564 8.68 -6.48 27.50
C SER A 564 8.50 -7.99 27.32
N GLY A 565 8.98 -8.58 26.17
CA GLY A 565 8.99 -10.02 25.88
C GLY A 565 9.94 -10.83 26.74
N ARG A 566 11.02 -10.22 27.17
CA ARG A 566 12.07 -10.89 27.97
C ARG A 566 11.74 -10.95 29.45
N CYS A 567 11.13 -9.90 30.01
CA CYS A 567 10.79 -9.83 31.45
C CYS A 567 9.78 -10.90 31.91
N HIS A 568 8.98 -11.50 31.01
CA HIS A 568 8.05 -12.57 31.35
C HIS A 568 8.64 -14.00 31.27
N ARG A 569 9.90 -14.13 30.82
CA ARG A 569 10.64 -15.41 30.78
C ARG A 569 11.65 -15.54 31.93
N GLY A 570 11.45 -14.86 33.07
CA GLY A 570 12.24 -15.04 34.27
C GLY A 570 12.19 -16.49 34.76
N PRO A 571 13.23 -16.98 35.47
CA PRO A 571 13.41 -18.38 35.79
C PRO A 571 12.22 -18.91 36.60
N VAL A 572 11.60 -20.00 36.14
CA VAL A 572 10.78 -20.84 36.96
C VAL A 572 11.72 -21.34 38.09
N SER A 573 11.60 -20.76 39.27
CA SER A 573 12.28 -21.27 40.46
C SER A 573 11.85 -22.71 40.63
N SER A 574 12.79 -23.62 40.47
CA SER A 574 12.68 -25.00 40.91
C SER A 574 12.67 -24.97 42.43
N SER A 575 11.50 -24.83 43.05
CA SER A 575 11.30 -25.23 44.44
C SER A 575 10.97 -26.72 44.44
N ARG A 576 11.82 -27.44 45.09
CA ARG A 576 11.75 -28.87 45.38
C ARG A 576 10.49 -29.24 46.15
#